data_1c57fd90f3253a1641865616dbcd2cef
#
_entry.id   1c57fd90f3253a1641865616dbcd2cef
#
_cell.length_a   1.000
_cell.length_b   1.000
_cell.length_c   1.000
_cell.angle_alpha   90.00
_cell.angle_beta   90.00
_cell.angle_gamma   90.00
#
_symmetry.space_group_name_H-M   'P 1'
#
loop_
_entity.id
_entity.type
_entity.pdbx_description
1 polymer ?
#
loop_
_entity_poly.entity_id
_entity_poly.type
_entity_poly.pdbx_seq_one_letter_code
_entity_poly.pdbx_strand_id
1 'polypeptide(L)'
;MKIILSIFIGLVFFTSVLHSEVRQNLVVYTYDSFNSDWGPGPQLEKAFENICDCDLKFVTAGDGAALLAKLRLEGNKTKADVVVGLDTNLLQSAKESGLFSPHKLNVSLDLPIAWKDETFMPFDWGYFSFVFDKRKTTNIPKSFEELANSDLKIAIQDPRSSTPGLGLVLWIEKLYNNESKTFWRQLADNVVTVTPGWSEAYGLFIEGEVDGVLSYTTSPAYHKVAENDNTKVAAIFDEGHLMQIEVGAILEKSEKKQLAAQFLEFMTSSEAQSIIPTTNWMYPAKQPDTELPVAFTEGLSEIEPIYLDPNTASSLKESAIEVWKGELRK
;
A
#
# COMPACT_ATOMS: atom_id res chain seq x y z
N MET A 1 -44.44 -10.97 -81.31
CA MET A 1 -43.14 -10.42 -80.89
C MET A 1 -43.30 -10.06 -79.41
N LYS A 2 -42.86 -10.98 -78.49
CA LYS A 2 -43.02 -10.79 -77.03
C LYS A 2 -41.62 -10.32 -76.48
N ILE A 3 -41.60 -9.13 -75.92
CA ILE A 3 -40.41 -8.57 -75.28
C ILE A 3 -40.47 -8.99 -73.83
N ILE A 4 -39.41 -9.77 -73.39
CA ILE A 4 -39.19 -10.19 -72.00
C ILE A 4 -38.29 -9.13 -71.37
N LEU A 5 -38.81 -8.41 -70.39
CA LEU A 5 -38.08 -7.42 -69.60
C LEU A 5 -37.47 -8.15 -68.35
N SER A 6 -36.16 -8.38 -68.34
CA SER A 6 -35.44 -8.96 -67.22
C SER A 6 -35.11 -7.84 -66.21
N ILE A 7 -35.70 -7.92 -65.00
CA ILE A 7 -35.37 -7.07 -63.89
C ILE A 7 -34.19 -7.70 -63.12
N PHE A 8 -33.03 -7.03 -63.12
CA PHE A 8 -31.88 -7.39 -62.31
C PHE A 8 -32.04 -6.71 -60.92
N ILE A 9 -32.39 -7.48 -59.90
CA ILE A 9 -32.36 -7.05 -58.50
C ILE A 9 -30.94 -7.21 -58.00
N GLY A 10 -30.22 -6.10 -57.89
CA GLY A 10 -28.89 -6.05 -57.26
C GLY A 10 -29.01 -6.16 -55.73
N LEU A 11 -28.59 -7.25 -55.16
CA LEU A 11 -28.49 -7.47 -53.72
C LEU A 11 -27.25 -6.71 -53.21
N VAL A 12 -27.46 -5.56 -52.56
CA VAL A 12 -26.40 -4.81 -51.87
C VAL A 12 -26.15 -5.48 -50.51
N PHE A 13 -25.09 -6.23 -50.42
CA PHE A 13 -24.59 -6.76 -49.13
C PHE A 13 -23.95 -5.60 -48.35
N PHE A 14 -24.63 -5.10 -47.31
CA PHE A 14 -24.02 -4.28 -46.28
C PHE A 14 -23.17 -5.20 -45.40
N THR A 15 -21.85 -5.23 -45.62
CA THR A 15 -20.91 -5.81 -44.69
C THR A 15 -20.74 -4.80 -43.55
N SER A 16 -21.43 -5.00 -42.42
CA SER A 16 -21.09 -4.36 -41.16
C SER A 16 -19.71 -4.84 -40.72
N VAL A 17 -18.72 -3.99 -40.92
CA VAL A 17 -17.41 -4.17 -40.30
C VAL A 17 -17.62 -3.94 -38.80
N LEU A 18 -17.70 -5.02 -38.03
CA LEU A 18 -17.56 -4.95 -36.58
C LEU A 18 -16.14 -4.44 -36.29
N HIS A 19 -16.01 -3.11 -36.09
CA HIS A 19 -14.85 -2.57 -35.43
C HIS A 19 -14.91 -3.08 -33.98
N SER A 20 -14.11 -4.08 -33.67
CA SER A 20 -13.71 -4.32 -32.29
C SER A 20 -12.88 -3.11 -31.90
N GLU A 21 -13.46 -2.14 -31.19
CA GLU A 21 -12.70 -1.08 -30.55
C GLU A 21 -11.72 -1.76 -29.60
N VAL A 22 -10.43 -1.58 -29.88
CA VAL A 22 -9.37 -2.05 -28.97
C VAL A 22 -9.49 -1.19 -27.72
N ARG A 23 -9.95 -1.80 -26.61
CA ARG A 23 -10.04 -1.12 -25.32
C ARG A 23 -8.69 -0.50 -24.97
N GLN A 24 -8.70 0.70 -24.42
CA GLN A 24 -7.48 1.32 -23.92
C GLN A 24 -6.93 0.50 -22.76
N ASN A 25 -5.65 0.15 -22.81
CA ASN A 25 -4.97 -0.54 -21.72
C ASN A 25 -4.41 0.52 -20.74
N LEU A 26 -4.71 0.42 -19.44
CA LEU A 26 -4.10 1.22 -18.38
C LEU A 26 -3.18 0.33 -17.54
N VAL A 27 -1.89 0.66 -17.47
CA VAL A 27 -0.91 -0.11 -16.71
C VAL A 27 -0.63 0.56 -15.37
N VAL A 28 -0.95 -0.14 -14.29
CA VAL A 28 -0.75 0.32 -12.90
C VAL A 28 0.35 -0.53 -12.26
N TYR A 29 1.43 0.12 -11.84
CA TYR A 29 2.45 -0.54 -11.03
C TYR A 29 2.07 -0.46 -9.55
N THR A 30 2.20 -1.58 -8.86
CA THR A 30 1.83 -1.69 -7.44
C THR A 30 2.72 -2.71 -6.71
N TYR A 31 2.48 -2.90 -5.42
CA TYR A 31 3.18 -3.90 -4.61
C TYR A 31 2.50 -5.28 -4.68
N ASP A 32 3.25 -6.32 -4.28
CA ASP A 32 2.85 -7.71 -4.52
C ASP A 32 1.55 -8.09 -3.81
N SER A 33 1.39 -7.71 -2.53
CA SER A 33 0.17 -8.03 -1.77
C SER A 33 -1.07 -7.30 -2.29
N PHE A 34 -0.93 -6.11 -2.88
CA PHE A 34 -2.06 -5.37 -3.46
C PHE A 34 -2.76 -6.14 -4.57
N ASN A 35 -2.01 -6.82 -5.43
CA ASN A 35 -2.55 -7.59 -6.55
C ASN A 35 -2.46 -9.12 -6.36
N SER A 36 -2.38 -9.58 -5.13
CA SER A 36 -2.59 -10.99 -4.81
C SER A 36 -4.07 -11.38 -4.95
N ASP A 37 -4.38 -12.67 -4.99
CA ASP A 37 -5.77 -13.17 -5.10
C ASP A 37 -6.68 -12.68 -3.96
N TRP A 38 -6.10 -12.40 -2.80
CA TRP A 38 -6.80 -11.89 -1.60
C TRP A 38 -6.68 -10.38 -1.42
N GLY A 39 -5.82 -9.71 -2.21
CA GLY A 39 -5.62 -8.26 -2.18
C GLY A 39 -6.74 -7.47 -2.87
N PRO A 40 -6.68 -6.14 -2.81
CA PRO A 40 -7.70 -5.27 -3.40
C PRO A 40 -7.68 -5.26 -4.94
N GLY A 41 -6.52 -5.54 -5.57
CA GLY A 41 -6.32 -5.41 -7.02
C GLY A 41 -7.40 -6.07 -7.87
N PRO A 42 -7.71 -7.39 -7.71
CA PRO A 42 -8.68 -8.07 -8.56
C PRO A 42 -10.10 -7.49 -8.48
N GLN A 43 -10.52 -7.01 -7.30
CA GLN A 43 -11.84 -6.39 -7.13
C GLN A 43 -11.86 -4.97 -7.69
N LEU A 44 -10.80 -4.18 -7.49
CA LEU A 44 -10.67 -2.84 -8.03
C LEU A 44 -10.56 -2.85 -9.56
N GLU A 45 -9.80 -3.81 -10.15
CA GLU A 45 -9.73 -4.02 -11.60
C GLU A 45 -11.13 -4.21 -12.18
N LYS A 46 -11.86 -5.19 -11.66
CA LYS A 46 -13.21 -5.48 -12.13
C LYS A 46 -14.16 -4.29 -11.98
N ALA A 47 -14.11 -3.57 -10.85
CA ALA A 47 -14.97 -2.42 -10.61
C ALA A 47 -14.64 -1.27 -11.54
N PHE A 48 -13.35 -0.95 -11.73
CA PHE A 48 -12.93 0.13 -12.61
C PHE A 48 -13.22 -0.17 -14.09
N GLU A 49 -12.99 -1.40 -14.56
CA GLU A 49 -13.27 -1.81 -15.94
C GLU A 49 -14.76 -1.71 -16.32
N ASN A 50 -15.66 -1.82 -15.34
CA ASN A 50 -17.09 -1.61 -15.57
C ASN A 50 -17.45 -0.15 -15.91
N ILE A 51 -16.61 0.82 -15.55
CA ILE A 51 -16.90 2.24 -15.73
C ILE A 51 -16.00 2.94 -16.76
N CYS A 52 -14.81 2.37 -17.05
CA CYS A 52 -13.83 3.04 -17.93
C CYS A 52 -13.86 2.58 -19.39
N ASP A 53 -14.53 1.47 -19.71
CA ASP A 53 -14.40 0.78 -21.01
C ASP A 53 -12.94 0.57 -21.44
N CYS A 54 -12.10 0.22 -20.47
CA CYS A 54 -10.68 0.01 -20.64
C CYS A 54 -10.26 -1.40 -20.16
N ASP A 55 -8.98 -1.75 -20.34
CA ASP A 55 -8.32 -2.95 -19.84
C ASP A 55 -7.28 -2.51 -18.80
N LEU A 56 -7.56 -2.72 -17.52
CA LEU A 56 -6.67 -2.37 -16.42
C LEU A 56 -5.69 -3.50 -16.17
N LYS A 57 -4.40 -3.19 -16.07
CA LYS A 57 -3.35 -4.18 -15.80
C LYS A 57 -2.49 -3.78 -14.63
N PHE A 58 -2.53 -4.57 -13.57
CA PHE A 58 -1.58 -4.46 -12.49
C PHE A 58 -0.26 -5.17 -12.81
N VAL A 59 0.85 -4.52 -12.45
CA VAL A 59 2.21 -5.09 -12.52
C VAL A 59 2.85 -4.88 -11.17
N THR A 60 3.27 -5.96 -10.53
CA THR A 60 3.79 -5.92 -9.17
C THR A 60 5.30 -5.82 -9.10
N ALA A 61 5.82 -5.30 -7.98
CA ALA A 61 7.25 -5.13 -7.76
C ALA A 61 7.58 -5.04 -6.25
N GLY A 62 7.57 -6.15 -5.55
CA GLY A 62 7.86 -6.21 -4.11
C GLY A 62 6.93 -5.31 -3.29
N ASP A 63 7.51 -4.52 -2.37
CA ASP A 63 6.78 -3.48 -1.60
C ASP A 63 7.11 -2.07 -2.11
N GLY A 64 6.58 -1.02 -1.43
CA GLY A 64 6.64 0.36 -1.89
C GLY A 64 8.04 0.91 -2.17
N ALA A 65 9.04 0.57 -1.34
CA ALA A 65 10.42 1.02 -1.58
C ALA A 65 11.04 0.34 -2.82
N ALA A 66 10.78 -0.97 -3.01
CA ALA A 66 11.19 -1.70 -4.22
C ALA A 66 10.46 -1.16 -5.47
N LEU A 67 9.18 -0.83 -5.34
CA LEU A 67 8.37 -0.24 -6.40
C LEU A 67 8.94 1.10 -6.88
N LEU A 68 9.30 2.00 -5.96
CA LEU A 68 9.95 3.28 -6.31
C LEU A 68 11.33 3.05 -6.95
N ALA A 69 12.11 2.11 -6.45
CA ALA A 69 13.41 1.75 -7.01
C ALA A 69 13.28 1.24 -8.45
N LYS A 70 12.29 0.39 -8.73
CA LYS A 70 11.96 -0.09 -10.09
C LYS A 70 11.62 1.06 -11.02
N LEU A 71 10.73 1.96 -10.60
CA LEU A 71 10.34 3.13 -11.41
C LEU A 71 11.53 4.03 -11.72
N ARG A 72 12.43 4.27 -10.75
CA ARG A 72 13.67 5.03 -10.96
C ARG A 72 14.62 4.34 -11.94
N LEU A 73 14.77 3.03 -11.83
CA LEU A 73 15.62 2.24 -12.72
C LEU A 73 15.10 2.27 -14.17
N GLU A 74 13.80 2.14 -14.35
CA GLU A 74 13.16 2.21 -15.66
C GLU A 74 13.15 3.63 -16.23
N GLY A 75 13.00 4.64 -15.36
CA GLY A 75 12.96 6.04 -15.76
C GLY A 75 11.93 6.29 -16.86
N ASN A 76 12.34 6.97 -17.92
CA ASN A 76 11.48 7.25 -19.09
C ASN A 76 11.11 6.01 -19.91
N LYS A 77 11.62 4.83 -19.60
CA LYS A 77 11.29 3.56 -20.27
C LYS A 77 10.22 2.76 -19.52
N THR A 78 9.78 3.22 -18.35
CA THR A 78 8.71 2.53 -17.60
C THR A 78 7.49 2.30 -18.46
N LYS A 79 6.78 1.21 -18.23
CA LYS A 79 5.50 0.90 -18.88
C LYS A 79 4.30 1.35 -18.06
N ALA A 80 4.53 1.81 -16.84
CA ALA A 80 3.47 2.27 -15.97
C ALA A 80 2.83 3.57 -16.47
N ASP A 81 1.53 3.63 -16.42
CA ASP A 81 0.72 4.86 -16.55
C ASP A 81 0.46 5.48 -15.18
N VAL A 82 0.26 4.61 -14.17
CA VAL A 82 -0.02 4.97 -12.77
C VAL A 82 0.85 4.11 -11.85
N VAL A 83 1.21 4.64 -10.70
CA VAL A 83 1.71 3.88 -9.56
C VAL A 83 0.70 3.95 -8.41
N VAL A 84 0.53 2.84 -7.67
CA VAL A 84 -0.28 2.76 -6.43
C VAL A 84 0.54 2.01 -5.38
N GLY A 85 0.64 2.54 -4.15
CA GLY A 85 1.36 1.90 -3.06
C GLY A 85 2.74 2.47 -2.79
N LEU A 86 3.00 3.74 -3.17
CA LEU A 86 4.00 4.54 -2.49
C LEU A 86 3.37 5.09 -1.20
N ASP A 87 4.20 5.51 -0.24
CA ASP A 87 3.73 6.04 1.02
C ASP A 87 4.37 7.38 1.41
N THR A 88 3.89 8.00 2.47
CA THR A 88 4.40 9.27 2.98
C THR A 88 5.89 9.26 3.27
N ASN A 89 6.48 8.11 3.65
CA ASN A 89 7.91 8.00 3.93
C ASN A 89 8.78 8.01 2.65
N LEU A 90 8.18 7.71 1.50
CA LEU A 90 8.82 7.72 0.19
C LEU A 90 8.52 8.98 -0.64
N LEU A 91 7.54 9.78 -0.20
CA LEU A 91 6.95 10.84 -1.01
C LEU A 91 7.97 11.88 -1.51
N GLN A 92 8.84 12.37 -0.63
CA GLN A 92 9.87 13.35 -1.02
C GLN A 92 10.85 12.74 -2.03
N SER A 93 11.28 11.50 -1.78
CA SER A 93 12.13 10.76 -2.70
C SER A 93 11.46 10.52 -4.07
N ALA A 94 10.14 10.30 -4.08
CA ALA A 94 9.36 10.16 -5.31
C ALA A 94 9.29 11.49 -6.08
N LYS A 95 9.01 12.61 -5.40
CA LYS A 95 9.01 13.97 -6.01
C LYS A 95 10.34 14.31 -6.67
N GLU A 96 11.43 14.06 -5.99
CA GLU A 96 12.79 14.32 -6.49
C GLU A 96 13.16 13.51 -7.74
N SER A 97 12.46 12.39 -7.97
CA SER A 97 12.68 11.58 -9.18
C SER A 97 12.23 12.27 -10.47
N GLY A 98 11.31 13.23 -10.39
CA GLY A 98 10.72 13.91 -11.55
C GLY A 98 9.86 13.00 -12.44
N LEU A 99 9.47 11.82 -11.97
CA LEU A 99 8.73 10.81 -12.74
C LEU A 99 7.21 11.02 -12.75
N PHE A 100 6.69 11.90 -11.92
CA PHE A 100 5.26 12.04 -11.66
C PHE A 100 4.71 13.39 -12.08
N SER A 101 3.44 13.44 -12.47
CA SER A 101 2.73 14.65 -12.85
C SER A 101 1.53 14.92 -11.94
N PRO A 102 1.12 16.20 -11.80
CA PRO A 102 -0.07 16.56 -11.04
C PRO A 102 -1.33 15.85 -11.56
N HIS A 103 -2.13 15.30 -10.65
CA HIS A 103 -3.39 14.62 -10.99
C HIS A 103 -4.55 15.58 -11.31
N LYS A 104 -4.48 16.85 -10.87
CA LYS A 104 -5.48 17.92 -11.11
C LYS A 104 -6.90 17.60 -10.60
N LEU A 105 -7.02 16.63 -9.69
CA LEU A 105 -8.28 16.24 -9.07
C LEU A 105 -8.53 17.11 -7.84
N ASN A 106 -9.78 17.43 -7.59
CA ASN A 106 -10.23 18.11 -6.38
C ASN A 106 -11.12 17.16 -5.59
N VAL A 107 -10.52 16.40 -4.69
CA VAL A 107 -11.20 15.37 -3.88
C VAL A 107 -11.10 15.75 -2.40
N SER A 108 -12.24 15.70 -1.70
CA SER A 108 -12.26 15.76 -0.24
C SER A 108 -11.87 14.39 0.32
N LEU A 109 -10.95 14.38 1.27
CA LEU A 109 -10.47 13.19 1.97
C LEU A 109 -10.75 13.31 3.46
N ASP A 110 -10.89 12.17 4.14
CA ASP A 110 -11.17 12.04 5.57
C ASP A 110 -9.95 11.53 6.33
N LEU A 111 -8.77 12.02 5.96
CA LEU A 111 -7.50 11.66 6.60
C LEU A 111 -7.35 12.33 7.97
N PRO A 112 -6.58 11.73 8.91
CA PRO A 112 -6.26 12.35 10.20
C PRO A 112 -5.48 13.66 10.10
N ILE A 113 -4.88 13.94 8.93
CA ILE A 113 -4.11 15.15 8.63
C ILE A 113 -4.63 15.84 7.38
N ALA A 114 -4.41 17.15 7.27
CA ALA A 114 -4.74 17.88 6.06
C ALA A 114 -3.81 17.48 4.91
N TRP A 115 -4.40 17.04 3.80
CA TRP A 115 -3.65 16.68 2.59
C TRP A 115 -3.72 17.80 1.55
N LYS A 116 -2.56 18.17 0.98
CA LYS A 116 -2.46 19.29 0.02
C LYS A 116 -1.58 18.97 -1.19
N ASP A 117 -1.16 17.71 -1.34
CA ASP A 117 -0.33 17.31 -2.46
C ASP A 117 -1.15 17.20 -3.75
N GLU A 118 -0.68 17.83 -4.82
CA GLU A 118 -1.38 17.85 -6.12
C GLU A 118 -0.91 16.74 -7.06
N THR A 119 0.11 15.98 -6.68
CA THR A 119 0.71 14.90 -7.49
C THR A 119 0.34 13.52 -6.96
N PHE A 120 0.31 13.38 -5.65
CA PHE A 120 0.10 12.11 -4.97
C PHE A 120 -1.26 12.09 -4.30
N MET A 121 -2.13 11.16 -4.75
CA MET A 121 -3.51 10.99 -4.26
C MET A 121 -3.55 9.88 -3.22
N PRO A 122 -3.93 10.15 -1.96
CA PRO A 122 -4.15 9.13 -0.94
C PRO A 122 -5.29 8.19 -1.30
N PHE A 123 -5.12 6.91 -0.94
CA PHE A 123 -6.20 5.93 -1.09
C PHE A 123 -6.46 5.13 0.19
N ASP A 124 -5.47 4.98 1.07
CA ASP A 124 -5.62 4.41 2.40
C ASP A 124 -4.55 4.93 3.37
N TRP A 125 -4.66 4.54 4.63
CA TRP A 125 -3.70 4.92 5.67
C TRP A 125 -3.76 3.96 6.87
N GLY A 126 -2.74 4.00 7.72
CA GLY A 126 -2.70 3.22 8.95
C GLY A 126 -1.51 3.55 9.83
N TYR A 127 -1.41 2.86 10.97
CA TYR A 127 -0.30 2.97 11.90
C TYR A 127 0.51 1.68 11.91
N PHE A 128 1.83 1.77 11.86
CA PHE A 128 2.68 0.60 12.05
C PHE A 128 2.55 0.07 13.48
N SER A 129 2.60 -1.25 13.60
CA SER A 129 2.59 -1.94 14.89
C SER A 129 3.21 -3.33 14.76
N PHE A 130 3.57 -3.93 15.89
CA PHE A 130 3.84 -5.35 15.95
C PHE A 130 2.56 -6.12 16.26
N VAL A 131 2.35 -7.21 15.54
CA VAL A 131 1.20 -8.10 15.74
C VAL A 131 1.67 -9.39 16.38
N PHE A 132 0.97 -9.82 17.44
CA PHE A 132 1.29 -11.00 18.24
C PHE A 132 0.12 -11.99 18.28
N ASP A 133 0.43 -13.26 18.57
CA ASP A 133 -0.58 -14.29 18.84
C ASP A 133 -0.70 -14.53 20.35
N LYS A 134 -1.88 -14.19 20.94
CA LYS A 134 -2.16 -14.39 22.37
C LYS A 134 -2.06 -15.84 22.84
N ARG A 135 -2.09 -16.81 21.92
CA ARG A 135 -1.89 -18.22 22.25
C ARG A 135 -0.42 -18.53 22.56
N LYS A 136 0.51 -17.72 22.02
CA LYS A 136 1.97 -17.89 22.20
C LYS A 136 2.51 -17.00 23.30
N THR A 137 1.97 -15.78 23.44
CA THR A 137 2.37 -14.86 24.51
C THR A 137 1.17 -14.18 25.13
N THR A 138 1.13 -14.14 26.46
CA THR A 138 0.13 -13.44 27.24
C THR A 138 0.53 -12.00 27.57
N ASN A 139 1.83 -11.70 27.50
CA ASN A 139 2.38 -10.38 27.79
C ASN A 139 2.72 -9.70 26.46
N ILE A 140 1.73 -8.97 25.93
CA ILE A 140 1.92 -8.14 24.75
C ILE A 140 2.69 -6.89 25.17
N PRO A 141 3.86 -6.59 24.55
CA PRO A 141 4.65 -5.41 24.91
C PRO A 141 3.86 -4.12 24.67
N LYS A 142 3.98 -3.19 25.61
CA LYS A 142 3.35 -1.85 25.54
C LYS A 142 4.31 -0.75 25.16
N SER A 143 5.56 -1.11 24.92
CA SER A 143 6.60 -0.17 24.50
C SER A 143 7.68 -0.91 23.71
N PHE A 144 8.48 -0.15 22.95
CA PHE A 144 9.67 -0.68 22.32
C PHE A 144 10.68 -1.22 23.33
N GLU A 145 10.78 -0.57 24.52
CA GLU A 145 11.67 -1.03 25.58
C GLU A 145 11.21 -2.37 26.14
N GLU A 146 9.91 -2.56 26.41
CA GLU A 146 9.37 -3.86 26.85
C GLU A 146 9.61 -4.95 25.80
N LEU A 147 9.45 -4.63 24.50
CA LEU A 147 9.74 -5.57 23.43
C LEU A 147 11.24 -5.97 23.43
N ALA A 148 12.14 -5.00 23.49
CA ALA A 148 13.57 -5.26 23.46
C ALA A 148 14.10 -6.01 24.70
N ASN A 149 13.42 -5.87 25.86
CA ASN A 149 13.75 -6.58 27.09
C ASN A 149 13.03 -7.94 27.23
N SER A 150 12.24 -8.35 26.24
CA SER A 150 11.53 -9.64 26.23
C SER A 150 12.34 -10.74 25.52
N ASP A 151 11.90 -11.99 25.69
CA ASP A 151 12.45 -13.14 24.93
C ASP A 151 11.69 -13.35 23.59
N LEU A 152 10.75 -12.47 23.23
CA LEU A 152 9.91 -12.61 22.03
C LEU A 152 10.74 -12.53 20.75
N LYS A 153 10.44 -13.41 19.82
CA LYS A 153 11.08 -13.49 18.51
C LYS A 153 10.20 -12.86 17.44
N ILE A 154 10.74 -11.88 16.75
CA ILE A 154 10.00 -11.08 15.76
C ILE A 154 10.61 -11.19 14.37
N ALA A 155 9.74 -11.12 13.38
CA ALA A 155 10.10 -10.86 11.99
C ALA A 155 9.86 -9.39 11.64
N ILE A 156 10.82 -8.78 10.96
CA ILE A 156 10.73 -7.44 10.40
C ILE A 156 11.07 -7.48 8.91
N GLN A 157 10.87 -6.37 8.21
CA GLN A 157 11.18 -6.27 6.80
C GLN A 157 12.40 -5.37 6.54
N ASP A 158 13.05 -5.58 5.41
CA ASP A 158 14.19 -4.77 4.96
C ASP A 158 13.72 -3.35 4.59
N PRO A 159 14.23 -2.31 5.25
CA PRO A 159 13.83 -0.92 4.99
C PRO A 159 14.19 -0.41 3.58
N ARG A 160 15.03 -1.15 2.86
CA ARG A 160 15.46 -0.79 1.50
C ARG A 160 14.47 -1.26 0.43
N SER A 161 13.60 -2.22 0.76
CA SER A 161 12.61 -2.77 -0.18
C SER A 161 11.17 -2.65 0.31
N SER A 162 10.94 -2.64 1.64
CA SER A 162 9.61 -2.73 2.23
C SER A 162 9.16 -1.41 2.86
N THR A 163 7.87 -1.09 2.72
CA THR A 163 7.19 0.04 3.37
C THR A 163 7.22 -0.08 4.89
N PRO A 164 6.74 -1.20 5.53
CA PRO A 164 6.82 -1.31 7.00
C PRO A 164 8.27 -1.33 7.51
N GLY A 165 9.20 -1.96 6.78
CA GLY A 165 10.62 -1.94 7.16
C GLY A 165 11.18 -0.52 7.20
N LEU A 166 10.89 0.30 6.19
CA LEU A 166 11.29 1.71 6.19
C LEU A 166 10.57 2.49 7.31
N GLY A 167 9.28 2.22 7.51
CA GLY A 167 8.51 2.82 8.59
C GLY A 167 9.14 2.54 9.96
N LEU A 168 9.55 1.31 10.24
CA LEU A 168 10.16 0.93 11.51
C LEU A 168 11.47 1.69 11.79
N VAL A 169 12.37 1.78 10.81
CA VAL A 169 13.64 2.48 11.03
C VAL A 169 13.43 3.99 11.26
N LEU A 170 12.46 4.58 10.56
CA LEU A 170 12.09 5.98 10.76
C LEU A 170 11.37 6.21 12.09
N TRP A 171 10.52 5.27 12.53
CA TRP A 171 9.82 5.33 13.80
C TRP A 171 10.81 5.27 14.97
N ILE A 172 11.75 4.33 14.95
CA ILE A 172 12.82 4.23 15.95
C ILE A 172 13.70 5.48 15.93
N GLU A 173 14.11 5.97 14.77
CA GLU A 173 14.91 7.19 14.67
C GLU A 173 14.18 8.41 15.24
N LYS A 174 12.87 8.53 14.96
CA LYS A 174 12.02 9.59 15.49
C LYS A 174 11.93 9.58 17.01
N LEU A 175 11.81 8.38 17.61
CA LEU A 175 11.67 8.24 19.06
C LEU A 175 13.00 8.37 19.81
N TYR A 176 14.04 7.74 19.28
CA TYR A 176 15.33 7.58 20.00
C TYR A 176 16.44 8.51 19.50
N ASN A 177 16.30 9.08 18.28
CA ASN A 177 17.27 10.03 17.73
C ASN A 177 18.73 9.54 17.92
N ASN A 178 19.56 10.25 18.65
CA ASN A 178 20.97 9.90 18.90
C ASN A 178 21.15 8.54 19.62
N GLU A 179 20.12 8.05 20.31
CA GLU A 179 20.13 6.75 21.02
C GLU A 179 19.62 5.59 20.14
N SER A 180 19.16 5.87 18.91
CA SER A 180 18.61 4.86 17.99
C SER A 180 19.57 3.70 17.77
N LYS A 181 20.87 3.98 17.68
CA LYS A 181 21.92 2.96 17.58
C LYS A 181 21.95 2.00 18.78
N THR A 182 21.86 2.55 19.97
CA THR A 182 21.86 1.77 21.24
C THR A 182 20.59 0.94 21.30
N PHE A 183 19.46 1.51 20.94
CA PHE A 183 18.18 0.82 20.92
C PHE A 183 18.19 -0.35 19.91
N TRP A 184 18.68 -0.15 18.69
CA TRP A 184 18.79 -1.23 17.69
C TRP A 184 19.63 -2.40 18.20
N ARG A 185 20.72 -2.13 18.94
CA ARG A 185 21.54 -3.18 19.55
C ARG A 185 20.77 -3.98 20.59
N GLN A 186 19.90 -3.33 21.38
CA GLN A 186 19.02 -4.00 22.34
C GLN A 186 17.98 -4.86 21.64
N LEU A 187 17.31 -4.33 20.62
CA LEU A 187 16.28 -5.04 19.86
C LEU A 187 16.82 -6.17 18.98
N ALA A 188 18.13 -6.16 18.68
CA ALA A 188 18.74 -7.10 17.74
C ALA A 188 18.59 -8.59 18.15
N ASP A 189 18.48 -8.89 19.44
CA ASP A 189 18.30 -10.25 19.93
C ASP A 189 16.86 -10.78 19.75
N ASN A 190 15.89 -9.88 19.57
CA ASN A 190 14.51 -10.21 19.27
C ASN A 190 14.29 -10.43 17.76
N VAL A 191 15.03 -9.73 16.90
CA VAL A 191 14.90 -9.84 15.45
C VAL A 191 15.56 -11.12 14.95
N VAL A 192 14.77 -12.13 14.62
CA VAL A 192 15.28 -13.43 14.15
C VAL A 192 15.35 -13.51 12.63
N THR A 193 14.59 -12.69 11.92
CA THR A 193 14.61 -12.63 10.47
C THR A 193 14.23 -11.26 9.94
N VAL A 194 14.81 -10.93 8.78
CA VAL A 194 14.52 -9.74 7.99
C VAL A 194 14.12 -10.19 6.60
N THR A 195 12.86 -10.00 6.23
CA THR A 195 12.34 -10.42 4.93
C THR A 195 12.41 -9.30 3.90
N PRO A 196 12.37 -9.60 2.59
CA PRO A 196 12.34 -8.58 1.54
C PRO A 196 11.08 -7.71 1.59
N GLY A 197 9.93 -8.29 1.96
CA GLY A 197 8.62 -7.65 1.97
C GLY A 197 7.72 -8.10 3.11
N TRP A 198 6.55 -7.46 3.18
CA TRP A 198 5.56 -7.71 4.22
C TRP A 198 4.97 -9.11 4.15
N SER A 199 4.65 -9.61 2.96
CA SER A 199 3.98 -10.91 2.77
C SER A 199 4.78 -12.06 3.35
N GLU A 200 6.10 -12.07 3.13
CA GLU A 200 6.97 -13.13 3.66
C GLU A 200 7.06 -13.07 5.19
N ALA A 201 7.20 -11.88 5.78
CA ALA A 201 7.24 -11.74 7.23
C ALA A 201 5.93 -12.18 7.88
N TYR A 202 4.80 -11.76 7.29
CA TYR A 202 3.49 -12.11 7.81
C TYR A 202 3.20 -13.61 7.66
N GLY A 203 3.66 -14.23 6.57
CA GLY A 203 3.61 -15.68 6.36
C GLY A 203 4.31 -16.45 7.48
N LEU A 204 5.55 -16.09 7.84
CA LEU A 204 6.28 -16.69 8.95
C LEU A 204 5.53 -16.57 10.29
N PHE A 205 4.87 -15.43 10.51
CA PHE A 205 4.05 -15.25 11.71
C PHE A 205 2.83 -16.16 11.72
N ILE A 206 2.12 -16.31 10.60
CA ILE A 206 0.95 -17.20 10.48
C ILE A 206 1.35 -18.66 10.63
N GLU A 207 2.49 -19.07 10.05
CA GLU A 207 3.07 -20.41 10.19
C GLU A 207 3.59 -20.69 11.60
N GLY A 208 3.75 -19.62 12.40
CA GLY A 208 4.14 -19.72 13.78
C GLY A 208 5.64 -19.84 14.01
N GLU A 209 6.45 -19.48 13.04
CA GLU A 209 7.91 -19.47 13.10
C GLU A 209 8.45 -18.32 13.97
N VAL A 210 7.64 -17.29 14.18
CA VAL A 210 7.94 -16.13 15.04
C VAL A 210 6.78 -15.85 15.99
N ASP A 211 7.07 -15.16 17.10
CA ASP A 211 6.06 -14.77 18.10
C ASP A 211 5.29 -13.53 17.67
N GLY A 212 5.97 -12.63 16.96
CA GLY A 212 5.40 -11.39 16.46
C GLY A 212 5.97 -10.96 15.12
N VAL A 213 5.25 -10.08 14.44
CA VAL A 213 5.61 -9.55 13.13
C VAL A 213 5.34 -8.05 13.06
N LEU A 214 6.24 -7.31 12.41
CA LEU A 214 5.99 -5.92 12.07
C LEU A 214 4.90 -5.84 11.00
N SER A 215 3.84 -5.11 11.29
CA SER A 215 2.67 -4.93 10.43
C SER A 215 1.94 -3.63 10.80
N TYR A 216 0.62 -3.68 10.95
CA TYR A 216 -0.23 -2.52 11.20
C TYR A 216 -1.20 -2.77 12.37
N THR A 217 -1.65 -1.70 13.01
CA THR A 217 -2.67 -1.78 14.07
C THR A 217 -3.99 -2.38 13.57
N THR A 218 -4.25 -2.30 12.27
CA THR A 218 -5.45 -2.86 11.60
C THR A 218 -5.33 -4.34 11.24
N SER A 219 -4.13 -4.93 11.26
CA SER A 219 -3.94 -6.33 10.85
C SER A 219 -4.79 -7.35 11.62
N PRO A 220 -5.08 -7.18 12.93
CA PRO A 220 -6.00 -8.07 13.64
C PRO A 220 -7.43 -8.07 13.09
N ALA A 221 -7.86 -7.01 12.40
CA ALA A 221 -9.19 -6.95 11.81
C ALA A 221 -9.39 -8.03 10.73
N TYR A 222 -8.34 -8.34 9.94
CA TYR A 222 -8.35 -9.45 8.99
C TYR A 222 -8.76 -10.76 9.68
N HIS A 223 -8.04 -11.13 10.73
CA HIS A 223 -8.29 -12.39 11.44
C HIS A 223 -9.67 -12.44 12.08
N LYS A 224 -10.12 -11.32 12.65
CA LYS A 224 -11.45 -11.24 13.28
C LYS A 224 -12.58 -11.35 12.26
N VAL A 225 -12.46 -10.66 11.12
CA VAL A 225 -13.54 -10.53 10.13
C VAL A 225 -13.55 -11.72 9.16
N ALA A 226 -12.38 -12.06 8.60
CA ALA A 226 -12.29 -13.09 7.56
C ALA A 226 -12.14 -14.51 8.13
N GLU A 227 -11.46 -14.68 9.26
CA GLU A 227 -11.14 -15.99 9.84
C GLU A 227 -11.91 -16.30 11.14
N ASN A 228 -12.65 -15.33 11.69
CA ASN A 228 -13.28 -15.43 13.02
C ASN A 228 -12.27 -15.80 14.14
N ASP A 229 -11.01 -15.33 13.99
CA ASP A 229 -9.91 -15.55 14.93
C ASP A 229 -9.63 -14.26 15.73
N ASN A 230 -9.87 -14.31 17.05
CA ASN A 230 -9.63 -13.21 17.97
C ASN A 230 -8.27 -13.33 18.70
N THR A 231 -7.40 -14.21 18.27
CA THR A 231 -6.11 -14.46 18.94
C THR A 231 -4.99 -13.51 18.50
N LYS A 232 -5.11 -12.92 17.32
CA LYS A 232 -4.14 -11.95 16.84
C LYS A 232 -4.44 -10.56 17.38
N VAL A 233 -3.42 -9.89 17.88
CA VAL A 233 -3.52 -8.54 18.49
C VAL A 233 -2.37 -7.67 18.05
N ALA A 234 -2.64 -6.40 17.80
CA ALA A 234 -1.61 -5.39 17.64
C ALA A 234 -1.13 -4.92 19.01
N ALA A 235 0.16 -4.75 19.17
CA ALA A 235 0.72 -4.08 20.33
C ALA A 235 0.44 -2.57 20.21
N ILE A 236 -0.15 -1.99 21.27
CA ILE A 236 -0.32 -0.54 21.36
C ILE A 236 0.78 0.00 22.26
N PHE A 237 1.71 0.74 21.66
CA PHE A 237 2.89 1.27 22.35
C PHE A 237 2.60 2.64 22.96
N ASP A 238 3.01 2.81 24.21
CA ASP A 238 2.85 4.06 24.97
C ASP A 238 3.61 5.23 24.33
N GLU A 239 4.68 4.96 23.58
CA GLU A 239 5.45 5.96 22.84
C GLU A 239 4.73 6.50 21.59
N GLY A 240 3.61 5.89 21.22
CA GLY A 240 2.84 6.22 20.02
C GLY A 240 3.26 5.43 18.77
N HIS A 241 2.49 5.57 17.71
CA HIS A 241 2.61 4.80 16.47
C HIS A 241 2.84 5.68 15.26
N LEU A 242 3.84 5.34 14.45
CA LEU A 242 4.11 6.06 13.21
C LEU A 242 3.00 5.77 12.20
N MET A 243 2.36 6.85 11.73
CA MET A 243 1.35 6.82 10.68
C MET A 243 2.01 6.79 9.31
N GLN A 244 1.45 5.98 8.41
CA GLN A 244 1.69 6.07 6.98
C GLN A 244 0.38 6.36 6.24
N ILE A 245 0.49 7.02 5.08
CA ILE A 245 -0.60 7.22 4.13
C ILE A 245 -0.10 6.70 2.79
N GLU A 246 -0.82 5.74 2.20
CA GLU A 246 -0.49 5.22 0.88
C GLU A 246 -1.10 6.09 -0.21
N VAL A 247 -0.36 6.22 -1.29
CA VAL A 247 -0.71 7.13 -2.38
C VAL A 247 -0.57 6.50 -3.75
N GLY A 248 -1.41 6.96 -4.67
CA GLY A 248 -1.26 6.75 -6.11
C GLY A 248 -0.78 8.01 -6.82
N ALA A 249 -0.11 7.85 -7.96
CA ALA A 249 0.34 8.97 -8.79
C ALA A 249 0.41 8.62 -10.26
N ILE A 250 0.22 9.62 -11.13
CA ILE A 250 0.29 9.49 -12.59
C ILE A 250 1.75 9.63 -13.03
N LEU A 251 2.24 8.72 -13.88
CA LEU A 251 3.57 8.84 -14.45
C LEU A 251 3.61 9.99 -15.47
N GLU A 252 4.66 10.84 -15.38
CA GLU A 252 4.82 12.02 -16.24
C GLU A 252 4.80 11.65 -17.73
N LYS A 253 5.39 10.52 -18.10
CA LYS A 253 5.44 10.05 -19.47
C LYS A 253 4.17 9.36 -19.97
N SER A 254 3.17 9.09 -19.12
CA SER A 254 1.94 8.45 -19.58
C SER A 254 1.24 9.32 -20.64
N GLU A 255 0.90 8.70 -21.75
CA GLU A 255 0.08 9.30 -22.81
C GLU A 255 -1.42 9.20 -22.49
N LYS A 256 -1.80 8.48 -21.41
CA LYS A 256 -3.17 8.21 -20.98
C LYS A 256 -3.53 8.98 -19.71
N LYS A 257 -3.03 10.20 -19.55
CA LYS A 257 -3.18 10.99 -18.31
C LYS A 257 -4.63 11.19 -17.89
N GLN A 258 -5.56 11.27 -18.83
CA GLN A 258 -6.98 11.40 -18.51
C GLN A 258 -7.55 10.11 -17.89
N LEU A 259 -7.27 8.95 -18.49
CA LEU A 259 -7.68 7.65 -17.95
C LEU A 259 -6.98 7.35 -16.62
N ALA A 260 -5.72 7.73 -16.49
CA ALA A 260 -4.97 7.63 -15.24
C ALA A 260 -5.56 8.49 -14.12
N ALA A 261 -5.99 9.72 -14.44
CA ALA A 261 -6.67 10.59 -13.48
C ALA A 261 -8.05 10.02 -13.09
N GLN A 262 -8.80 9.47 -14.04
CA GLN A 262 -10.07 8.79 -13.77
C GLN A 262 -9.88 7.58 -12.83
N PHE A 263 -8.79 6.83 -12.99
CA PHE A 263 -8.46 5.73 -12.08
C PHE A 263 -8.14 6.24 -10.67
N LEU A 264 -7.33 7.30 -10.52
CA LEU A 264 -7.06 7.88 -9.19
C LEU A 264 -8.32 8.46 -8.54
N GLU A 265 -9.21 9.06 -9.32
CA GLU A 265 -10.51 9.52 -8.82
C GLU A 265 -11.39 8.34 -8.37
N PHE A 266 -11.42 7.25 -9.15
CA PHE A 266 -12.11 6.02 -8.78
C PHE A 266 -11.57 5.45 -7.45
N MET A 267 -10.25 5.44 -7.23
CA MET A 267 -9.65 4.97 -5.98
C MET A 267 -10.17 5.72 -4.73
N THR A 268 -10.71 6.93 -4.90
CA THR A 268 -11.35 7.72 -3.82
C THR A 268 -12.88 7.68 -3.86
N SER A 269 -13.47 6.86 -4.73
CA SER A 269 -14.92 6.65 -4.79
C SER A 269 -15.42 5.79 -3.63
N SER A 270 -16.72 5.88 -3.30
CA SER A 270 -17.34 5.03 -2.29
C SER A 270 -17.19 3.53 -2.60
N GLU A 271 -17.24 3.15 -3.89
CA GLU A 271 -17.05 1.76 -4.32
C GLU A 271 -15.64 1.26 -4.00
N ALA A 272 -14.59 1.94 -4.44
CA ALA A 272 -13.22 1.55 -4.17
C ALA A 272 -12.90 1.60 -2.67
N GLN A 273 -13.37 2.63 -1.97
CA GLN A 273 -13.15 2.81 -0.54
C GLN A 273 -13.95 1.82 0.33
N SER A 274 -14.94 1.11 -0.24
CA SER A 274 -15.61 -0.03 0.40
C SER A 274 -14.84 -1.35 0.21
N ILE A 275 -14.05 -1.47 -0.87
CA ILE A 275 -13.22 -2.64 -1.17
C ILE A 275 -11.94 -2.64 -0.31
N ILE A 276 -11.22 -1.51 -0.29
CA ILE A 276 -9.89 -1.38 0.31
C ILE A 276 -9.84 -1.85 1.78
N PRO A 277 -10.74 -1.43 2.69
CA PRO A 277 -10.63 -1.80 4.10
C PRO A 277 -10.66 -3.31 4.36
N THR A 278 -11.42 -4.08 3.58
CA THR A 278 -11.60 -5.52 3.80
C THR A 278 -10.75 -6.39 2.88
N THR A 279 -9.87 -5.80 2.10
CA THR A 279 -8.93 -6.51 1.22
C THR A 279 -7.49 -6.05 1.41
N ASN A 280 -7.25 -4.76 1.66
CA ASN A 280 -5.93 -4.23 2.02
C ASN A 280 -5.75 -4.07 3.54
N TRP A 281 -6.84 -4.16 4.30
CA TRP A 281 -6.87 -4.08 5.76
C TRP A 281 -6.26 -2.79 6.32
N MET A 282 -6.51 -1.69 5.61
CA MET A 282 -6.10 -0.33 5.97
C MET A 282 -7.33 0.57 6.14
N TYR A 283 -7.19 1.68 6.86
CA TYR A 283 -8.25 2.68 6.94
C TYR A 283 -8.43 3.36 5.58
N PRO A 284 -9.67 3.60 5.13
CA PRO A 284 -9.94 4.29 3.88
C PRO A 284 -9.49 5.76 3.95
N ALA A 285 -8.96 6.30 2.85
CA ALA A 285 -8.62 7.73 2.77
C ALA A 285 -9.86 8.63 2.70
N LYS A 286 -11.00 8.08 2.31
CA LYS A 286 -12.30 8.73 2.31
C LYS A 286 -13.33 7.75 2.84
N GLN A 287 -14.17 8.20 3.77
CA GLN A 287 -15.18 7.34 4.36
C GLN A 287 -16.15 6.82 3.27
N PRO A 288 -16.29 5.51 3.11
CA PRO A 288 -17.30 4.94 2.21
C PRO A 288 -18.72 5.10 2.77
N ASP A 289 -19.73 4.88 1.91
CA ASP A 289 -21.13 4.86 2.34
C ASP A 289 -21.48 3.63 3.20
N THR A 290 -20.64 2.59 3.14
CA THR A 290 -20.76 1.38 3.97
C THR A 290 -20.01 1.54 5.29
N GLU A 291 -20.60 1.05 6.39
CA GLU A 291 -19.93 1.05 7.69
C GLU A 291 -18.74 0.07 7.68
N LEU A 292 -17.63 0.51 8.27
CA LEU A 292 -16.47 -0.37 8.49
C LEU A 292 -16.79 -1.40 9.57
N PRO A 293 -16.26 -2.63 9.46
CA PRO A 293 -16.33 -3.60 10.54
C PRO A 293 -15.80 -3.02 11.86
N VAL A 294 -16.48 -3.28 12.97
CA VAL A 294 -16.09 -2.77 14.31
C VAL A 294 -14.63 -3.10 14.67
N ALA A 295 -14.12 -4.21 14.16
CA ALA A 295 -12.72 -4.61 14.35
C ALA A 295 -11.69 -3.57 13.91
N PHE A 296 -12.04 -2.65 12.99
CA PHE A 296 -11.16 -1.54 12.59
C PHE A 296 -11.06 -0.43 13.63
N THR A 297 -12.09 -0.24 14.44
CA THR A 297 -12.13 0.85 15.44
C THR A 297 -11.63 0.42 16.81
N GLU A 298 -11.41 -0.89 17.02
CA GLU A 298 -10.91 -1.42 18.28
C GLU A 298 -9.48 -0.90 18.53
N GLY A 299 -9.26 -0.26 19.69
CA GLY A 299 -7.96 0.29 20.10
C GLY A 299 -7.54 1.57 19.38
N LEU A 300 -8.29 2.05 18.37
CA LEU A 300 -7.92 3.26 17.64
C LEU A 300 -7.78 4.50 18.55
N SER A 301 -8.67 4.64 19.53
CA SER A 301 -8.63 5.75 20.49
C SER A 301 -7.46 5.69 21.48
N GLU A 302 -6.76 4.56 21.55
CA GLU A 302 -5.61 4.35 22.44
C GLU A 302 -4.30 4.68 21.73
N ILE A 303 -4.33 4.92 20.40
CA ILE A 303 -3.14 5.20 19.61
C ILE A 303 -2.76 6.67 19.74
N GLU A 304 -1.57 6.95 20.26
CA GLU A 304 -0.94 8.25 20.13
C GLU A 304 -0.30 8.36 18.72
N PRO A 305 -0.78 9.28 17.86
CA PRO A 305 -0.31 9.35 16.49
C PRO A 305 1.05 10.06 16.37
N ILE A 306 2.00 9.42 15.70
CA ILE A 306 3.25 10.04 15.26
C ILE A 306 3.17 10.22 13.75
N TYR A 307 3.39 11.43 13.28
CA TYR A 307 3.50 11.73 11.87
C TYR A 307 4.86 12.34 11.53
N LEU A 308 5.51 11.82 10.53
CA LEU A 308 6.68 12.43 9.90
C LEU A 308 6.26 13.05 8.57
N ASP A 309 6.44 14.35 8.45
CA ASP A 309 6.27 14.98 7.14
C ASP A 309 7.31 14.42 6.14
N PRO A 310 6.99 14.42 4.83
CA PRO A 310 7.83 13.76 3.83
C PRO A 310 9.28 14.28 3.75
N ASN A 311 9.53 15.56 4.06
CA ASN A 311 10.88 16.12 4.05
C ASN A 311 11.69 15.59 5.23
N THR A 312 11.08 15.56 6.42
CA THR A 312 11.69 14.98 7.63
C THR A 312 11.97 13.50 7.42
N ALA A 313 11.02 12.72 6.93
CA ALA A 313 11.23 11.31 6.62
C ALA A 313 12.40 11.08 5.63
N SER A 314 12.46 11.87 4.55
CA SER A 314 13.56 11.82 3.58
C SER A 314 14.92 12.18 4.18
N SER A 315 14.99 13.18 5.07
CA SER A 315 16.23 13.60 5.70
C SER A 315 16.81 12.59 6.68
N LEU A 316 15.95 11.79 7.34
CA LEU A 316 16.35 10.76 8.31
C LEU A 316 16.67 9.42 7.66
N LYS A 317 16.11 9.14 6.47
CA LYS A 317 16.08 7.83 5.85
C LYS A 317 17.46 7.16 5.73
N GLU A 318 18.44 7.86 5.15
CA GLU A 318 19.76 7.26 4.88
C GLU A 318 20.49 6.94 6.19
N SER A 319 20.50 7.86 7.15
CA SER A 319 21.13 7.64 8.47
C SER A 319 20.43 6.53 9.25
N ALA A 320 19.10 6.49 9.26
CA ALA A 320 18.33 5.45 9.95
C ALA A 320 18.63 4.05 9.38
N ILE A 321 18.68 3.91 8.04
CA ILE A 321 19.02 2.65 7.38
C ILE A 321 20.47 2.22 7.70
N GLU A 322 21.44 3.14 7.70
CA GLU A 322 22.84 2.79 8.01
C GLU A 322 23.01 2.39 9.48
N VAL A 323 22.32 3.04 10.41
CA VAL A 323 22.30 2.66 11.83
C VAL A 323 21.72 1.25 11.99
N TRP A 324 20.53 0.99 11.44
CA TRP A 324 19.88 -0.32 11.45
C TRP A 324 20.79 -1.42 10.89
N LYS A 325 21.35 -1.19 9.70
CA LYS A 325 22.26 -2.13 9.02
C LYS A 325 23.53 -2.41 9.82
N GLY A 326 24.06 -1.43 10.53
CA GLY A 326 25.25 -1.56 11.36
C GLY A 326 25.04 -2.45 12.58
N GLU A 327 23.85 -2.41 13.19
CA GLU A 327 23.57 -3.11 14.45
C GLU A 327 22.90 -4.48 14.24
N LEU A 328 22.18 -4.72 13.14
CA LEU A 328 21.59 -6.03 12.81
C LEU A 328 22.51 -6.96 11.98
N ARG A 329 23.70 -6.51 11.57
CA ARG A 329 24.71 -7.40 11.00
C ARG A 329 25.35 -8.23 12.12
N LYS A 330 24.86 -9.45 12.30
CA LYS A 330 25.55 -10.51 13.06
C LYS A 330 26.18 -11.49 12.09
#